data_9438ce18c2cb2e51d08523c30019a8a0
#
_entry.id   9438ce18c2cb2e51d08523c30019a8a0
#
_cell.length_a   1.000
_cell.length_b   1.000
_cell.length_c   1.000
_cell.angle_alpha   90.00
_cell.angle_beta   90.00
_cell.angle_gamma   90.00
#
_symmetry.space_group_name_H-M   'P 1'
#
loop_
_entity.id
_entity.type
_entity.pdbx_description
1 polymer ?
#
loop_
_entity_poly.entity_id
_entity_poly.type
_entity_poly.pdbx_seq_one_letter_code
_entity_poly.pdbx_strand_id
1 'polypeptide(L)'
;MSLEIERIGTQLRLALEGGAWHGPSVLESLEDVSAEAARAHPIAGAHRIWELVLHLCATYRLVLRRLGGDGRPLTPEEDWPSVASQTPADWQNAIRALRDLNEELRLAVRGFNPERLDEPLVPEPPYTAYMQFIGITQHDLYQAGQIVLLKRALTR
;
A
#
# COMPACT_ATOMS: atom_id res chain seq x y z
N MET A 1 17.34 -18.36 5.26
CA MET A 1 16.70 -17.03 5.24
C MET A 1 16.71 -16.48 6.65
N SER A 2 16.99 -15.18 6.83
CA SER A 2 17.01 -14.56 8.16
C SER A 2 15.59 -14.49 8.74
N LEU A 3 15.46 -14.75 10.04
CA LEU A 3 14.19 -14.67 10.77
C LEU A 3 13.56 -13.27 10.66
N GLU A 4 14.39 -12.23 10.63
CA GLU A 4 13.90 -10.86 10.50
C GLU A 4 13.27 -10.58 9.13
N ILE A 5 13.88 -11.06 8.06
CA ILE A 5 13.34 -11.01 6.69
C ILE A 5 11.99 -11.74 6.60
N GLU A 6 11.88 -12.91 7.23
CA GLU A 6 10.61 -13.66 7.28
C GLU A 6 9.52 -12.88 8.03
N ARG A 7 9.86 -12.25 9.15
CA ARG A 7 8.94 -11.43 9.95
C ARG A 7 8.46 -10.22 9.17
N ILE A 8 9.37 -9.50 8.50
CA ILE A 8 9.01 -8.34 7.65
C ILE A 8 8.06 -8.79 6.53
N GLY A 9 8.40 -9.84 5.79
CA GLY A 9 7.57 -10.38 4.72
C GLY A 9 6.18 -10.83 5.22
N THR A 10 6.13 -11.40 6.43
CA THR A 10 4.86 -11.77 7.08
C THR A 10 4.02 -10.54 7.40
N GLN A 11 4.60 -9.47 7.96
CA GLN A 11 3.86 -8.25 8.27
C GLN A 11 3.31 -7.56 7.02
N LEU A 12 4.11 -7.50 5.94
CA LEU A 12 3.65 -6.99 4.64
C LEU A 12 2.45 -7.78 4.10
N ARG A 13 2.47 -9.10 4.24
CA ARG A 13 1.35 -9.96 3.83
C ARG A 13 0.11 -9.72 4.69
N LEU A 14 0.26 -9.73 6.01
CA LEU A 14 -0.86 -9.59 6.94
C LEU A 14 -1.56 -8.23 6.80
N ALA A 15 -0.80 -7.16 6.59
CA ALA A 15 -1.36 -5.81 6.44
C ALA A 15 -2.20 -5.67 5.16
N LEU A 16 -1.83 -6.37 4.07
CA LEU A 16 -2.59 -6.34 2.83
C LEU A 16 -3.68 -7.42 2.78
N GLU A 17 -3.32 -8.70 2.98
CA GLU A 17 -4.17 -9.84 2.63
C GLU A 17 -5.17 -10.22 3.72
N GLY A 18 -4.79 -10.12 4.98
CA GLY A 18 -5.65 -10.47 6.11
C GLY A 18 -4.91 -11.04 7.31
N GLY A 19 -5.59 -10.99 8.46
CA GLY A 19 -5.04 -11.45 9.71
C GLY A 19 -4.15 -10.44 10.44
N ALA A 20 -4.27 -9.15 10.12
CA ALA A 20 -3.63 -8.08 10.88
C ALA A 20 -4.13 -8.06 12.33
N TRP A 21 -3.21 -7.80 13.27
CA TRP A 21 -3.48 -8.02 14.69
C TRP A 21 -4.65 -7.19 15.26
N HIS A 22 -4.82 -5.96 14.83
CA HIS A 22 -5.75 -5.01 15.49
C HIS A 22 -6.90 -4.50 14.63
N GLY A 23 -7.12 -5.06 13.45
CA GLY A 23 -8.19 -4.60 12.57
C GLY A 23 -8.13 -5.26 11.19
N PRO A 24 -9.05 -4.91 10.30
CA PRO A 24 -9.05 -5.44 8.96
C PRO A 24 -7.81 -4.99 8.18
N SER A 25 -7.26 -5.89 7.39
CA SER A 25 -6.26 -5.58 6.37
C SER A 25 -6.86 -4.72 5.26
N VAL A 26 -6.01 -4.25 4.34
CA VAL A 26 -6.49 -3.47 3.19
C VAL A 26 -7.53 -4.25 2.39
N LEU A 27 -7.25 -5.51 2.01
CA LEU A 27 -8.17 -6.31 1.18
C LEU A 27 -9.44 -6.70 1.92
N GLU A 28 -9.36 -7.00 3.23
CA GLU A 28 -10.55 -7.22 4.06
C GLU A 28 -11.41 -5.94 4.14
N SER A 29 -10.77 -4.75 4.23
CA SER A 29 -11.50 -3.49 4.22
C SER A 29 -12.15 -3.17 2.87
N LEU A 30 -11.63 -3.73 1.77
CA LEU A 30 -12.15 -3.57 0.41
C LEU A 30 -13.21 -4.63 0.03
N GLU A 31 -13.47 -5.62 0.90
CA GLU A 31 -14.56 -6.58 0.66
C GLU A 31 -15.88 -5.86 0.43
N ASP A 32 -16.62 -6.30 -0.59
CA ASP A 32 -17.92 -5.75 -1.00
C ASP A 32 -17.88 -4.26 -1.46
N VAL A 33 -16.71 -3.70 -1.70
CA VAL A 33 -16.61 -2.35 -2.29
C VAL A 33 -16.73 -2.44 -3.81
N SER A 34 -17.88 -1.99 -4.34
CA SER A 34 -18.11 -1.85 -5.78
C SER A 34 -17.32 -0.67 -6.37
N ALA A 35 -17.17 -0.63 -7.70
CA ALA A 35 -16.58 0.51 -8.39
C ALA A 35 -17.37 1.81 -8.11
N GLU A 36 -18.69 1.71 -8.00
CA GLU A 36 -19.55 2.85 -7.65
C GLU A 36 -19.25 3.35 -6.24
N ALA A 37 -19.17 2.47 -5.25
CA ALA A 37 -18.82 2.80 -3.89
C ALA A 37 -17.39 3.38 -3.81
N ALA A 38 -16.44 2.81 -4.54
CA ALA A 38 -15.05 3.24 -4.55
C ALA A 38 -14.86 4.66 -5.11
N ARG A 39 -15.67 5.07 -6.10
CA ARG A 39 -15.64 6.43 -6.68
C ARG A 39 -16.48 7.46 -5.92
N ALA A 40 -17.33 7.03 -5.02
CA ALA A 40 -18.19 7.92 -4.25
C ALA A 40 -17.37 8.81 -3.29
N HIS A 41 -17.92 9.96 -2.95
CA HIS A 41 -17.27 10.97 -2.10
C HIS A 41 -18.13 11.25 -0.85
N PRO A 42 -18.22 10.28 0.08
CA PRO A 42 -19.16 10.34 1.20
C PRO A 42 -18.78 11.35 2.27
N ILE A 43 -17.51 11.74 2.34
CA ILE A 43 -16.98 12.69 3.32
C ILE A 43 -16.32 13.84 2.58
N ALA A 44 -16.82 15.06 2.75
CA ALA A 44 -16.24 16.24 2.13
C ALA A 44 -14.80 16.46 2.60
N GLY A 45 -13.90 16.73 1.64
CA GLY A 45 -12.47 16.95 1.91
C GLY A 45 -11.64 15.67 2.16
N ALA A 46 -12.27 14.49 2.22
CA ALA A 46 -11.55 13.22 2.28
C ALA A 46 -11.29 12.66 0.88
N HIS A 47 -10.27 11.82 0.75
CA HIS A 47 -10.06 11.04 -0.47
C HIS A 47 -11.14 9.97 -0.65
N ARG A 48 -11.36 9.53 -1.90
CA ARG A 48 -12.23 8.41 -2.23
C ARG A 48 -11.50 7.09 -1.97
N ILE A 49 -12.25 6.00 -1.78
CA ILE A 49 -11.64 4.67 -1.62
C ILE A 49 -10.75 4.32 -2.83
N TRP A 50 -11.17 4.65 -4.04
CA TRP A 50 -10.36 4.40 -5.24
C TRP A 50 -9.02 5.16 -5.22
N GLU A 51 -9.03 6.42 -4.82
CA GLU A 51 -7.82 7.23 -4.67
C GLU A 51 -6.87 6.65 -3.62
N LEU A 52 -7.40 6.13 -2.50
CA LEU A 52 -6.59 5.46 -1.48
C LEU A 52 -5.91 4.20 -2.03
N VAL A 53 -6.59 3.39 -2.86
CA VAL A 53 -6.00 2.20 -3.50
C VAL A 53 -4.88 2.60 -4.46
N LEU A 54 -5.07 3.65 -5.27
CA LEU A 54 -4.03 4.14 -6.19
C LEU A 54 -2.83 4.71 -5.42
N HIS A 55 -3.07 5.42 -4.33
CA HIS A 55 -2.02 5.93 -3.45
C HIS A 55 -1.23 4.81 -2.77
N LEU A 56 -1.90 3.75 -2.31
CA LEU A 56 -1.21 2.54 -1.84
C LEU A 56 -0.29 1.95 -2.92
N CYS A 57 -0.77 1.83 -4.15
CA CYS A 57 0.08 1.37 -5.27
C CYS A 57 1.29 2.30 -5.49
N ALA A 58 1.11 3.62 -5.38
CA ALA A 58 2.20 4.59 -5.54
C ALA A 58 3.29 4.42 -4.48
N THR A 59 2.91 4.19 -3.22
CA THR A 59 3.88 3.98 -2.13
C THR A 59 4.64 2.67 -2.26
N TYR A 60 4.01 1.59 -2.72
CA TYR A 60 4.72 0.35 -3.05
C TYR A 60 5.74 0.56 -4.18
N ARG A 61 5.36 1.25 -5.24
CA ARG A 61 6.27 1.58 -6.36
C ARG A 61 7.44 2.45 -5.90
N LEU A 62 7.20 3.38 -4.96
CA LEU A 62 8.27 4.21 -4.38
C LEU A 62 9.34 3.34 -3.70
N VAL A 63 8.94 2.40 -2.85
CA VAL A 63 9.90 1.54 -2.13
C VAL A 63 10.61 0.59 -3.10
N LEU A 64 9.89 0.00 -4.06
CA LEU A 64 10.49 -0.83 -5.10
C LEU A 64 11.51 -0.05 -5.94
N ARG A 65 11.20 1.19 -6.30
CA ARG A 65 12.11 2.09 -7.02
C ARG A 65 13.39 2.38 -6.20
N ARG A 66 13.24 2.64 -4.90
CA ARG A 66 14.38 2.86 -3.99
C ARG A 66 15.24 1.62 -3.81
N LEU A 67 14.65 0.43 -3.81
CA LEU A 67 15.39 -0.83 -3.83
C LEU A 67 16.26 -0.97 -5.10
N GLY A 68 15.83 -0.38 -6.21
CA GLY A 68 16.61 -0.27 -7.44
C GLY A 68 17.65 0.87 -7.45
N GLY A 69 17.77 1.65 -6.35
CA GLY A 69 18.73 2.74 -6.20
C GLY A 69 18.23 4.11 -6.67
N ASP A 70 16.98 4.24 -7.13
CA ASP A 70 16.39 5.53 -7.52
C ASP A 70 15.70 6.19 -6.32
N GLY A 71 16.35 7.24 -5.77
CA GLY A 71 15.86 8.01 -4.61
C GLY A 71 14.86 9.12 -4.95
N ARG A 72 14.52 9.31 -6.23
CA ARG A 72 13.60 10.35 -6.66
C ARG A 72 12.26 10.26 -5.90
N PRO A 73 11.77 11.37 -5.29
CA PRO A 73 10.46 11.38 -4.61
C PRO A 73 9.32 11.20 -5.61
N LEU A 74 8.15 10.84 -5.11
CA LEU A 74 6.91 10.90 -5.90
C LEU A 74 6.58 12.36 -6.22
N THR A 75 6.14 12.62 -7.45
CA THR A 75 5.44 13.89 -7.74
C THR A 75 4.05 13.86 -7.11
N PRO A 76 3.37 15.01 -6.93
CA PRO A 76 2.00 15.03 -6.44
C PRO A 76 1.05 14.15 -7.27
N GLU A 77 1.25 14.09 -8.58
CA GLU A 77 0.44 13.29 -9.51
C GLU A 77 0.76 11.79 -9.44
N GLU A 78 2.02 11.43 -9.13
CA GLU A 78 2.41 10.05 -8.87
C GLU A 78 1.87 9.55 -7.52
N ASP A 79 1.89 10.42 -6.50
CA ASP A 79 1.45 10.10 -5.13
C ASP A 79 -0.08 9.95 -5.04
N TRP A 80 -0.80 10.85 -5.70
CA TRP A 80 -2.26 10.84 -5.79
C TRP A 80 -2.72 10.83 -7.25
N PRO A 81 -2.63 9.68 -7.95
CA PRO A 81 -3.04 9.59 -9.34
C PRO A 81 -4.53 9.88 -9.52
N SER A 82 -4.87 10.60 -10.57
CA SER A 82 -6.27 10.83 -10.92
C SER A 82 -6.96 9.54 -11.35
N VAL A 83 -8.23 9.39 -10.97
CA VAL A 83 -9.06 8.26 -11.42
C VAL A 83 -9.62 8.61 -12.81
N ALA A 84 -8.85 8.29 -13.86
CA ALA A 84 -9.18 8.65 -15.25
C ALA A 84 -10.35 7.83 -15.81
N SER A 85 -10.38 6.52 -15.55
CA SER A 85 -11.46 5.62 -15.94
C SER A 85 -12.09 5.00 -14.69
N GLN A 86 -13.42 4.80 -14.72
CA GLN A 86 -14.19 4.44 -13.53
C GLN A 86 -15.12 3.24 -13.79
N THR A 87 -14.71 2.35 -14.69
CA THR A 87 -15.47 1.13 -14.96
C THR A 87 -15.24 0.09 -13.86
N PRO A 88 -16.15 -0.89 -13.70
CA PRO A 88 -15.92 -2.03 -12.80
C PRO A 88 -14.64 -2.81 -13.12
N ALA A 89 -14.26 -2.92 -14.39
CA ALA A 89 -13.03 -3.58 -14.81
C ALA A 89 -11.80 -2.81 -14.33
N ASP A 90 -11.80 -1.47 -14.41
CA ASP A 90 -10.68 -0.64 -13.94
C ASP A 90 -10.52 -0.72 -12.42
N TRP A 91 -11.63 -0.80 -11.69
CA TRP A 91 -11.60 -1.02 -10.24
C TRP A 91 -10.92 -2.36 -9.88
N GLN A 92 -11.31 -3.44 -10.55
CA GLN A 92 -10.68 -4.75 -10.35
C GLN A 92 -9.20 -4.75 -10.75
N ASN A 93 -8.83 -4.02 -11.81
CA ASN A 93 -7.45 -3.85 -12.21
C ASN A 93 -6.63 -3.09 -11.15
N ALA A 94 -7.19 -2.06 -10.51
CA ALA A 94 -6.51 -1.33 -9.43
C ALA A 94 -6.25 -2.25 -8.23
N ILE A 95 -7.22 -3.06 -7.81
CA ILE A 95 -7.05 -4.04 -6.72
C ILE A 95 -6.01 -5.09 -7.10
N ARG A 96 -6.04 -5.58 -8.33
CA ARG A 96 -5.05 -6.56 -8.82
C ARG A 96 -3.65 -5.97 -8.80
N ALA A 97 -3.48 -4.74 -9.31
CA ALA A 97 -2.18 -4.05 -9.29
C ALA A 97 -1.62 -3.90 -7.87
N LEU A 98 -2.49 -3.61 -6.88
CA LEU A 98 -2.08 -3.53 -5.49
C LEU A 98 -1.58 -4.88 -4.95
N ARG A 99 -2.27 -5.98 -5.27
CA ARG A 99 -1.83 -7.34 -4.91
C ARG A 99 -0.47 -7.69 -5.53
N ASP A 100 -0.32 -7.42 -6.82
CA ASP A 100 0.90 -7.71 -7.58
C ASP A 100 2.09 -6.94 -7.01
N LEU A 101 1.90 -5.66 -6.68
CA LEU A 101 2.94 -4.81 -6.08
C LEU A 101 3.36 -5.28 -4.67
N ASN A 102 2.40 -5.74 -3.86
CA ASN A 102 2.72 -6.33 -2.55
C ASN A 102 3.56 -7.60 -2.71
N GLU A 103 3.17 -8.49 -3.63
CA GLU A 103 3.92 -9.71 -3.88
C GLU A 103 5.33 -9.39 -4.42
N GLU A 104 5.45 -8.43 -5.34
CA GLU A 104 6.75 -7.97 -5.84
C GLU A 104 7.65 -7.45 -4.72
N LEU A 105 7.12 -6.60 -3.83
CA LEU A 105 7.87 -6.10 -2.68
C LEU A 105 8.26 -7.24 -1.72
N ARG A 106 7.37 -8.18 -1.45
CA ARG A 106 7.66 -9.34 -0.58
C ARG A 106 8.75 -10.24 -1.17
N LEU A 107 8.75 -10.42 -2.48
CA LEU A 107 9.83 -11.15 -3.18
C LEU A 107 11.16 -10.40 -3.08
N ALA A 108 11.15 -9.09 -3.26
CA ALA A 108 12.33 -8.25 -3.11
C ALA A 108 12.88 -8.28 -1.68
N VAL A 109 12.01 -8.19 -0.67
CA VAL A 109 12.38 -8.31 0.75
C VAL A 109 12.96 -9.69 1.04
N ARG A 110 12.38 -10.77 0.51
CA ARG A 110 12.90 -12.13 0.70
C ARG A 110 14.34 -12.30 0.19
N GLY A 111 14.68 -11.61 -0.90
CA GLY A 111 16.03 -11.59 -1.48
C GLY A 111 16.97 -10.53 -0.88
N PHE A 112 16.49 -9.72 0.06
CA PHE A 112 17.28 -8.62 0.61
C PHE A 112 18.33 -9.14 1.61
N ASN A 113 19.54 -8.54 1.59
CA ASN A 113 20.59 -8.88 2.56
C ASN A 113 20.21 -8.36 3.96
N PRO A 114 19.96 -9.23 4.95
CA PRO A 114 19.54 -8.82 6.29
C PRO A 114 20.56 -7.92 7.01
N GLU A 115 21.85 -8.02 6.70
CA GLU A 115 22.91 -7.18 7.29
C GLU A 115 22.76 -5.70 6.88
N ARG A 116 22.03 -5.43 5.79
CA ARG A 116 21.78 -4.07 5.28
C ARG A 116 20.46 -3.47 5.72
N LEU A 117 19.72 -4.13 6.61
CA LEU A 117 18.42 -3.62 7.07
C LEU A 117 18.52 -2.26 7.76
N ASP A 118 19.62 -1.98 8.44
CA ASP A 118 19.88 -0.69 9.10
C ASP A 118 20.55 0.35 8.18
N GLU A 119 20.83 0.00 6.92
CA GLU A 119 21.34 0.93 5.91
C GLU A 119 20.22 1.61 5.15
N PRO A 120 20.39 2.87 4.71
CA PRO A 120 19.47 3.52 3.78
C PRO A 120 19.41 2.78 2.43
N LEU A 121 18.23 2.68 1.83
CA LEU A 121 18.08 2.16 0.46
C LEU A 121 18.68 3.11 -0.58
N VAL A 122 18.60 4.41 -0.31
CA VAL A 122 19.10 5.50 -1.14
C VAL A 122 19.68 6.59 -0.23
N PRO A 123 20.62 7.44 -0.72
CA PRO A 123 21.22 8.48 0.12
C PRO A 123 20.20 9.47 0.68
N GLU A 124 19.19 9.82 -0.11
CA GLU A 124 18.13 10.76 0.26
C GLU A 124 16.74 10.25 -0.18
N PRO A 125 15.77 10.17 0.73
CA PRO A 125 15.87 10.39 2.18
C PRO A 125 16.59 9.23 2.89
N PRO A 126 17.29 9.47 3.99
CA PRO A 126 18.15 8.47 4.64
C PRO A 126 17.37 7.49 5.54
N TYR A 127 16.20 7.05 5.09
CA TYR A 127 15.44 6.02 5.80
C TYR A 127 16.04 4.65 5.58
N THR A 128 16.24 3.89 6.66
CA THR A 128 16.76 2.54 6.56
C THR A 128 15.83 1.61 5.78
N ALA A 129 16.37 0.55 5.23
CA ALA A 129 15.57 -0.48 4.55
C ALA A 129 14.47 -1.01 5.48
N TYR A 130 14.81 -1.31 6.74
CA TYR A 130 13.86 -1.75 7.76
C TYR A 130 12.71 -0.75 7.94
N MET A 131 13.04 0.54 8.13
CA MET A 131 12.02 1.58 8.31
C MET A 131 11.07 1.66 7.11
N GLN A 132 11.58 1.51 5.89
CA GLN A 132 10.75 1.57 4.69
C GLN A 132 9.85 0.34 4.54
N PHE A 133 10.36 -0.85 4.81
CA PHE A 133 9.56 -2.09 4.74
C PHE A 133 8.45 -2.12 5.80
N ILE A 134 8.78 -1.79 7.04
CA ILE A 134 7.77 -1.68 8.11
C ILE A 134 6.85 -0.48 7.89
N GLY A 135 7.37 0.60 7.34
CA GLY A 135 6.59 1.79 6.97
C GLY A 135 5.44 1.48 6.00
N ILE A 136 5.66 0.61 5.00
CA ILE A 136 4.57 0.13 4.13
C ILE A 136 3.49 -0.59 4.93
N THR A 137 3.86 -1.49 5.84
CA THR A 137 2.90 -2.19 6.71
C THR A 137 2.04 -1.21 7.52
N GLN A 138 2.68 -0.21 8.12
CA GLN A 138 2.00 0.82 8.92
C GLN A 138 1.09 1.69 8.03
N HIS A 139 1.57 2.05 6.85
CA HIS A 139 0.81 2.83 5.87
C HIS A 139 -0.42 2.07 5.36
N ASP A 140 -0.30 0.79 5.06
CA ASP A 140 -1.41 -0.07 4.65
C ASP A 140 -2.53 -0.07 5.72
N LEU A 141 -2.17 -0.26 6.99
CA LEU A 141 -3.14 -0.29 8.08
C LEU A 141 -3.77 1.09 8.35
N TYR A 142 -3.00 2.17 8.18
CA TYR A 142 -3.53 3.53 8.25
C TYR A 142 -4.57 3.79 7.15
N GLN A 143 -4.31 3.35 5.91
CA GLN A 143 -5.24 3.49 4.80
C GLN A 143 -6.45 2.54 4.94
N ALA A 144 -6.26 1.32 5.45
CA ALA A 144 -7.36 0.40 5.74
C ALA A 144 -8.37 1.01 6.70
N GLY A 145 -7.91 1.71 7.75
CA GLY A 145 -8.77 2.44 8.67
C GLY A 145 -9.60 3.53 7.99
N GLN A 146 -9.01 4.28 7.04
CA GLN A 146 -9.73 5.28 6.25
C GLN A 146 -10.77 4.63 5.32
N ILE A 147 -10.44 3.52 4.66
CA ILE A 147 -11.37 2.76 3.82
C ILE A 147 -12.59 2.31 4.63
N VAL A 148 -12.39 1.76 5.82
CA VAL A 148 -13.48 1.34 6.71
C VAL A 148 -14.38 2.52 7.10
N LEU A 149 -13.79 3.68 7.40
CA LEU A 149 -14.54 4.88 7.73
C LEU A 149 -15.40 5.35 6.56
N LEU A 150 -14.82 5.40 5.36
CA LEU A 150 -15.52 5.78 4.12
C LEU A 150 -16.66 4.79 3.79
N LYS A 151 -16.43 3.48 3.92
CA LYS A 151 -17.49 2.47 3.76
C LYS A 151 -18.69 2.73 4.68
N ARG A 152 -18.42 2.99 5.96
CA ARG A 152 -19.50 3.30 6.94
C ARG A 152 -20.25 4.58 6.59
N ALA A 153 -19.58 5.57 6.01
CA ALA A 153 -20.22 6.82 5.58
C ALA A 153 -21.14 6.62 4.36
N LEU A 154 -20.84 5.63 3.50
CA LEU A 154 -21.68 5.27 2.34
C LEU A 154 -22.99 4.57 2.71
N THR A 155 -23.09 3.98 3.90
CA THR A 155 -24.27 3.22 4.37
C THR A 155 -25.23 4.06 5.22
N ARG A 156 -24.95 5.35 5.38
CA ARG A 156 -25.81 6.33 6.09
C ARG A 156 -26.61 7.18 5.13
#